data_039aa285079a3560b67f971bc4f9aad7
#
_entry.id   039aa285079a3560b67f971bc4f9aad7
#
_cell.length_a   1.000
_cell.length_b   1.000
_cell.length_c   1.000
_cell.angle_alpha   90.00
_cell.angle_beta   90.00
_cell.angle_gamma   90.00
#
_symmetry.space_group_name_H-M   'P 1'
#
loop_
_entity.id
_entity.type
_entity.pdbx_description
1 polymer ?
#
loop_
_entity_poly.entity_id
_entity_poly.type
_entity_poly.pdbx_seq_one_letter_code
_entity_poly.pdbx_strand_id
1 'polypeptide(L)'
;RLVGSEMCIRDSRNMGFSGSARGEEDFAEYLAGFPEMSLFVMDYDHNSPSPEHLAETHAPFFEIIRKAHPDVPVLFLSRPDTDAEPEDSICRRDVVHATYEAAKRRGDEKIWFVDGHELFGKIGRPECTVDGCHPNTLGFLRMAEQIYPVMQEMLKNV
;
A
#
# COMPACT_ATOMS: atom_id res chain seq x y z
N ARG A 1 -12.93 -30.58 -1.28
CA ARG A 1 -13.37 -29.25 -1.74
C ARG A 1 -12.16 -28.35 -1.67
N LEU A 2 -11.66 -27.95 -2.80
CA LEU A 2 -10.49 -27.09 -2.91
C LEU A 2 -10.82 -25.75 -2.29
N VAL A 3 -10.02 -25.35 -1.30
CA VAL A 3 -10.05 -24.03 -0.65
C VAL A 3 -9.89 -22.88 -1.68
N GLY A 4 -9.57 -23.21 -2.92
CA GLY A 4 -9.45 -22.27 -4.03
C GLY A 4 -10.77 -21.75 -4.63
N SER A 5 -11.91 -22.34 -4.31
CA SER A 5 -13.17 -21.87 -4.93
C SER A 5 -13.68 -20.54 -4.35
N GLU A 6 -13.33 -20.21 -3.12
CA GLU A 6 -13.66 -18.90 -2.53
C GLU A 6 -12.66 -17.80 -2.92
N MET A 7 -11.41 -18.15 -3.16
CA MET A 7 -10.42 -17.22 -3.71
C MET A 7 -10.66 -16.85 -5.18
N CYS A 8 -11.33 -17.73 -5.94
CA CYS A 8 -11.69 -17.45 -7.33
C CYS A 8 -12.82 -16.41 -7.50
N ILE A 9 -13.48 -15.99 -6.41
CA ILE A 9 -14.60 -15.03 -6.46
C ILE A 9 -14.07 -13.59 -6.25
N ARG A 10 -12.85 -13.40 -5.75
CA ARG A 10 -12.26 -12.08 -5.54
C ARG A 10 -11.26 -11.78 -6.67
N ASP A 11 -11.65 -10.86 -7.53
CA ASP A 11 -10.76 -10.31 -8.55
C ASP A 11 -9.76 -9.33 -7.92
N SER A 12 -8.56 -9.25 -8.46
CA SER A 12 -7.56 -8.26 -8.08
C SER A 12 -7.20 -7.39 -9.26
N ARG A 13 -7.20 -6.08 -9.06
CA ARG A 13 -6.79 -5.10 -10.08
C ARG A 13 -5.45 -4.49 -9.68
N ASN A 14 -4.40 -4.85 -10.40
CA ASN A 14 -3.11 -4.21 -10.26
C ASN A 14 -3.11 -2.93 -11.10
N MET A 15 -2.90 -1.79 -10.43
CA MET A 15 -2.93 -0.46 -11.03
C MET A 15 -1.52 0.20 -11.04
N GLY A 16 -0.48 -0.61 -11.10
CA GLY A 16 0.89 -0.14 -11.27
C GLY A 16 1.19 0.24 -12.73
N PHE A 17 1.82 1.40 -12.97
CA PHE A 17 2.12 1.96 -14.28
C PHE A 17 3.60 2.23 -14.48
N SER A 18 4.49 1.30 -14.14
CA SER A 18 5.93 1.45 -14.40
C SER A 18 6.52 2.79 -13.92
N GLY A 19 6.31 3.14 -12.64
CA GLY A 19 6.80 4.39 -12.04
C GLY A 19 5.97 5.64 -12.34
N SER A 20 4.82 5.51 -12.98
CA SER A 20 3.97 6.65 -13.37
C SER A 20 2.75 6.88 -12.46
N ALA A 21 2.46 5.96 -11.53
CA ALA A 21 1.43 6.19 -10.51
C ALA A 21 2.04 7.04 -9.38
N ARG A 22 1.76 8.36 -9.38
CA ARG A 22 2.42 9.33 -8.50
C ARG A 22 1.49 10.08 -7.57
N GLY A 23 0.25 9.61 -7.44
CA GLY A 23 -0.76 10.21 -6.59
C GLY A 23 -1.59 11.31 -7.27
N GLU A 24 -1.75 11.23 -8.59
CA GLU A 24 -2.56 12.15 -9.39
C GLU A 24 -4.03 12.09 -8.95
N GLU A 25 -4.65 13.25 -8.81
CA GLU A 25 -6.05 13.41 -8.38
C GLU A 25 -7.02 12.74 -9.36
N ASP A 26 -6.85 12.96 -10.67
CA ASP A 26 -7.65 12.32 -11.73
C ASP A 26 -7.61 10.79 -11.63
N PHE A 27 -6.47 10.24 -11.22
CA PHE A 27 -6.32 8.82 -11.05
C PHE A 27 -7.03 8.31 -9.79
N ALA A 28 -6.99 9.07 -8.70
CA ALA A 28 -7.77 8.78 -7.50
C ALA A 28 -9.28 8.78 -7.81
N GLU A 29 -9.77 9.77 -8.57
CA GLU A 29 -11.16 9.85 -9.01
C GLU A 29 -11.57 8.67 -9.91
N TYR A 30 -10.69 8.27 -10.83
CA TYR A 30 -10.91 7.08 -11.65
C TYR A 30 -11.07 5.81 -10.79
N LEU A 31 -10.19 5.61 -9.80
CA LEU A 31 -10.27 4.45 -8.89
C LEU A 31 -11.51 4.53 -7.99
N ALA A 32 -11.85 5.71 -7.51
CA ALA A 32 -13.05 5.96 -6.72
C ALA A 32 -14.35 5.61 -7.49
N GLY A 33 -14.31 5.62 -8.81
CA GLY A 33 -15.43 5.23 -9.68
C GLY A 33 -15.70 3.73 -9.77
N PHE A 34 -14.86 2.85 -9.21
CA PHE A 34 -15.14 1.41 -9.21
C PHE A 34 -16.25 1.06 -8.21
N PRO A 35 -17.39 0.49 -8.68
CA PRO A 35 -18.55 0.30 -7.82
C PRO A 35 -18.39 -0.80 -6.76
N GLU A 36 -17.52 -1.78 -7.03
CA GLU A 36 -17.31 -2.95 -6.17
C GLU A 36 -15.85 -3.03 -5.73
N MET A 37 -15.54 -2.42 -4.61
CA MET A 37 -14.23 -2.45 -3.99
C MET A 37 -14.35 -3.09 -2.60
N SER A 38 -13.71 -4.24 -2.39
CA SER A 38 -13.73 -4.94 -1.10
C SER A 38 -12.54 -4.56 -0.22
N LEU A 39 -11.45 -4.08 -0.81
CA LEU A 39 -10.23 -3.66 -0.13
C LEU A 39 -9.40 -2.78 -1.09
N PHE A 40 -8.80 -1.72 -0.57
CA PHE A 40 -7.88 -0.87 -1.30
C PHE A 40 -6.49 -0.94 -0.69
N VAL A 41 -5.47 -1.21 -1.51
CA VAL A 41 -4.07 -1.14 -1.10
C VAL A 41 -3.46 0.10 -1.76
N MET A 42 -2.94 1.00 -0.94
CA MET A 42 -2.30 2.22 -1.36
C MET A 42 -0.79 2.08 -1.19
N ASP A 43 -0.10 1.88 -2.32
CA ASP A 43 1.33 1.57 -2.41
C ASP A 43 1.92 2.27 -3.63
N TYR A 44 2.31 3.54 -3.48
CA TYR A 44 2.94 4.32 -4.56
C TYR A 44 4.03 5.28 -4.07
N ASP A 45 4.37 5.24 -2.81
CA ASP A 45 5.33 6.17 -2.20
C ASP A 45 6.67 6.20 -2.92
N HIS A 46 7.11 5.02 -3.40
CA HIS A 46 8.35 4.87 -4.16
C HIS A 46 8.32 5.59 -5.53
N ASN A 47 7.16 5.66 -6.17
CA ASN A 47 7.00 6.30 -7.49
C ASN A 47 6.87 7.82 -7.41
N SER A 48 6.58 8.36 -6.23
CA SER A 48 6.53 9.80 -6.03
C SER A 48 7.90 10.43 -6.31
N PRO A 49 7.98 11.56 -7.04
CA PRO A 49 9.26 12.18 -7.40
C PRO A 49 10.11 12.58 -6.19
N SER A 50 9.48 12.94 -5.08
CA SER A 50 10.15 13.29 -3.83
C SER A 50 9.22 13.08 -2.62
N PRO A 51 9.78 13.07 -1.38
CA PRO A 51 8.96 13.05 -0.16
C PRO A 51 7.99 14.23 -0.05
N GLU A 52 8.38 15.42 -0.52
CA GLU A 52 7.52 16.62 -0.51
C GLU A 52 6.31 16.43 -1.42
N HIS A 53 6.52 15.94 -2.64
CA HIS A 53 5.42 15.61 -3.56
C HIS A 53 4.49 14.54 -2.95
N LEU A 54 5.07 13.53 -2.32
CA LEU A 54 4.28 12.52 -1.61
C LEU A 54 3.44 13.14 -0.49
N ALA A 55 4.01 14.06 0.28
CA ALA A 55 3.29 14.76 1.35
C ALA A 55 2.12 15.61 0.82
N GLU A 56 2.26 16.17 -0.39
CA GLU A 56 1.21 16.95 -1.04
C GLU A 56 0.10 16.07 -1.61
N THR A 57 0.39 14.84 -2.03
CA THR A 57 -0.55 14.00 -2.80
C THR A 57 -1.17 12.87 -1.99
N HIS A 58 -0.47 12.30 -0.99
CA HIS A 58 -0.88 11.06 -0.34
C HIS A 58 -2.19 11.18 0.44
N ALA A 59 -2.33 12.20 1.28
CA ALA A 59 -3.55 12.42 2.03
C ALA A 59 -4.74 12.82 1.12
N PRO A 60 -4.61 13.76 0.16
CA PRO A 60 -5.68 14.07 -0.80
C PRO A 60 -6.15 12.86 -1.61
N PHE A 61 -5.23 12.04 -2.10
CA PHE A 61 -5.56 10.81 -2.81
C PHE A 61 -6.42 9.87 -1.96
N PHE A 62 -5.98 9.62 -0.72
CA PHE A 62 -6.76 8.81 0.23
C PHE A 62 -8.15 9.38 0.49
N GLU A 63 -8.29 10.69 0.67
CA GLU A 63 -9.58 11.34 0.95
C GLU A 63 -10.58 11.16 -0.20
N ILE A 64 -10.13 11.19 -1.45
CA ILE A 64 -10.98 10.92 -2.61
C ILE A 64 -11.52 9.49 -2.56
N ILE A 65 -10.65 8.51 -2.33
CA ILE A 65 -11.06 7.10 -2.19
C ILE A 65 -12.01 6.93 -1.00
N ARG A 66 -11.67 7.47 0.16
CA ARG A 66 -12.49 7.33 1.38
C ARG A 66 -13.86 7.99 1.25
N LYS A 67 -13.97 9.13 0.57
CA LYS A 67 -15.23 9.80 0.32
C LYS A 67 -16.16 8.96 -0.57
N ALA A 68 -15.63 8.31 -1.58
CA ALA A 68 -16.40 7.43 -2.47
C ALA A 68 -16.74 6.08 -1.82
N HIS A 69 -15.84 5.56 -0.99
CA HIS A 69 -15.93 4.26 -0.36
C HIS A 69 -15.74 4.37 1.16
N PRO A 70 -16.74 4.89 1.90
CA PRO A 70 -16.59 5.17 3.33
C PRO A 70 -16.33 3.94 4.19
N ASP A 71 -16.73 2.77 3.72
CA ASP A 71 -16.64 1.51 4.47
C ASP A 71 -15.55 0.55 3.99
N VAL A 72 -14.88 0.85 2.88
CA VAL A 72 -13.85 -0.03 2.33
C VAL A 72 -12.60 -0.03 3.22
N PRO A 73 -12.09 -1.21 3.63
CA PRO A 73 -10.79 -1.30 4.29
C PRO A 73 -9.67 -0.77 3.40
N VAL A 74 -8.81 0.09 3.95
CA VAL A 74 -7.65 0.64 3.24
C VAL A 74 -6.37 0.23 3.95
N LEU A 75 -5.43 -0.32 3.20
CA LEU A 75 -4.09 -0.66 3.65
C LEU A 75 -3.09 0.32 3.05
N PHE A 76 -2.38 1.04 3.90
CA PHE A 76 -1.23 1.84 3.51
C PHE A 76 0.04 1.00 3.62
N LEU A 77 0.84 0.98 2.57
CA LEU A 77 2.16 0.37 2.55
C LEU A 77 3.22 1.43 2.29
N SER A 78 4.37 1.29 2.93
CA SER A 78 5.57 2.02 2.53
C SER A 78 6.56 1.08 1.84
N ARG A 79 7.53 1.66 1.11
CA ARG A 79 8.49 0.90 0.30
C ARG A 79 9.33 -0.08 1.12
N PRO A 80 9.62 -1.29 0.60
CA PRO A 80 10.38 -2.32 1.32
C PRO A 80 11.90 -2.15 1.25
N ASP A 81 12.42 -1.48 0.22
CA ASP A 81 13.85 -1.37 -0.12
C ASP A 81 14.55 -0.21 0.62
N THR A 82 14.36 -0.15 1.94
CA THR A 82 14.82 0.96 2.78
C THR A 82 16.34 1.06 2.93
N ASP A 83 17.09 0.04 2.50
CA ASP A 83 18.53 -0.04 2.76
C ASP A 83 19.37 0.74 1.72
N ALA A 84 18.83 0.97 0.52
CA ALA A 84 19.53 1.69 -0.56
C ALA A 84 19.60 3.19 -0.31
N GLU A 85 18.51 3.78 0.15
CA GLU A 85 18.36 5.22 0.45
C GLU A 85 17.61 5.41 1.77
N PRO A 86 18.26 5.15 2.93
CA PRO A 86 17.57 5.09 4.22
C PRO A 86 16.88 6.40 4.60
N GLU A 87 17.50 7.55 4.36
CA GLU A 87 16.95 8.85 4.73
C GLU A 87 15.69 9.17 3.91
N ASP A 88 15.73 9.00 2.58
CA ASP A 88 14.58 9.19 1.69
C ASP A 88 13.45 8.21 2.05
N SER A 89 13.79 6.95 2.29
CA SER A 89 12.82 5.91 2.66
C SER A 89 12.11 6.21 3.98
N ILE A 90 12.84 6.71 4.98
CA ILE A 90 12.26 7.13 6.26
C ILE A 90 11.31 8.31 6.05
N CYS A 91 11.72 9.33 5.29
CA CYS A 91 10.87 10.48 5.00
C CYS A 91 9.56 10.05 4.31
N ARG A 92 9.61 9.18 3.31
CA ARG A 92 8.42 8.66 2.62
C ARG A 92 7.52 7.85 3.53
N ARG A 93 8.09 6.93 4.29
CA ARG A 93 7.36 6.15 5.31
C ARG A 93 6.63 7.06 6.29
N ASP A 94 7.30 8.10 6.77
CA ASP A 94 6.73 9.04 7.74
C ASP A 94 5.56 9.83 7.14
N VAL A 95 5.60 10.17 5.85
CA VAL A 95 4.46 10.77 5.13
C VAL A 95 3.27 9.81 5.08
N VAL A 96 3.50 8.55 4.66
CA VAL A 96 2.45 7.52 4.59
C VAL A 96 1.85 7.28 5.98
N HIS A 97 2.71 7.14 6.99
CA HIS A 97 2.28 6.95 8.38
C HIS A 97 1.53 8.18 8.93
N ALA A 98 1.92 9.39 8.56
CA ALA A 98 1.20 10.60 8.97
C ALA A 98 -0.23 10.65 8.41
N THR A 99 -0.45 10.20 7.18
CA THR A 99 -1.81 10.06 6.61
C THR A 99 -2.64 9.04 7.40
N TYR A 100 -2.06 7.88 7.71
CA TYR A 100 -2.70 6.87 8.56
C TYR A 100 -3.10 7.44 9.92
N GLU A 101 -2.16 8.05 10.63
CA GLU A 101 -2.40 8.63 11.95
C GLU A 101 -3.46 9.76 11.92
N ALA A 102 -3.45 10.59 10.87
CA ALA A 102 -4.46 11.63 10.70
C ALA A 102 -5.87 11.04 10.51
N ALA A 103 -6.01 10.00 9.71
CA ALA A 103 -7.27 9.31 9.53
C ALA A 103 -7.75 8.62 10.82
N LYS A 104 -6.84 7.96 11.55
CA LYS A 104 -7.14 7.36 12.87
C LYS A 104 -7.65 8.40 13.87
N ARG A 105 -7.00 9.55 13.97
CA ARG A 105 -7.44 10.64 14.86
C ARG A 105 -8.84 11.18 14.51
N ARG A 106 -9.27 11.07 13.26
CA ARG A 106 -10.62 11.42 12.81
C ARG A 106 -11.65 10.31 13.05
N GLY A 107 -11.24 9.18 13.62
CA GLY A 107 -12.11 8.05 13.95
C GLY A 107 -12.28 7.04 12.80
N ASP A 108 -11.43 7.06 11.78
CA ASP A 108 -11.45 6.02 10.75
C ASP A 108 -10.86 4.72 11.32
N GLU A 109 -11.70 3.73 11.51
CA GLU A 109 -11.31 2.42 12.05
C GLU A 109 -10.99 1.38 10.97
N LYS A 110 -11.28 1.71 9.69
CA LYS A 110 -11.10 0.79 8.56
C LYS A 110 -9.82 1.08 7.77
N ILE A 111 -8.75 1.41 8.48
CA ILE A 111 -7.42 1.66 7.90
C ILE A 111 -6.35 0.89 8.65
N TRP A 112 -5.39 0.40 7.90
CA TRP A 112 -4.21 -0.33 8.37
C TRP A 112 -2.95 0.29 7.77
N PHE A 113 -1.83 0.12 8.46
CA PHE A 113 -0.52 0.51 7.99
C PHE A 113 0.46 -0.64 8.18
N VAL A 114 1.25 -0.93 7.16
CA VAL A 114 2.38 -1.85 7.22
C VAL A 114 3.64 -1.10 6.85
N ASP A 115 4.60 -1.10 7.78
CA ASP A 115 5.91 -0.50 7.56
C ASP A 115 6.71 -1.35 6.56
N GLY A 116 7.08 -0.74 5.44
CA GLY A 116 7.86 -1.39 4.39
C GLY A 116 9.20 -1.93 4.90
N HIS A 117 9.78 -1.30 5.92
CA HIS A 117 11.03 -1.78 6.52
C HIS A 117 10.93 -3.22 7.03
N GLU A 118 9.78 -3.67 7.47
CA GLU A 118 9.56 -5.02 7.97
C GLU A 118 9.31 -6.05 6.84
N LEU A 119 8.95 -5.60 5.63
CA LEU A 119 8.48 -6.47 4.55
C LEU A 119 9.54 -7.46 4.04
N PHE A 120 10.83 -7.11 4.07
CA PHE A 120 11.91 -8.03 3.68
C PHE A 120 12.46 -8.84 4.86
N GLY A 121 11.95 -8.64 6.08
CA GLY A 121 12.45 -9.27 7.29
C GLY A 121 13.79 -8.70 7.73
N LYS A 122 14.49 -9.39 8.65
CA LYS A 122 15.71 -8.88 9.29
C LYS A 122 17.01 -9.44 8.69
N ILE A 123 16.96 -10.61 8.06
CA ILE A 123 18.14 -11.33 7.57
C ILE A 123 18.05 -11.47 6.06
N GLY A 124 19.15 -11.21 5.35
CA GLY A 124 19.22 -11.37 3.90
C GLY A 124 18.29 -10.40 3.14
N ARG A 125 18.16 -9.18 3.60
CA ARG A 125 17.36 -8.14 2.93
C ARG A 125 17.87 -7.80 1.54
N PRO A 126 19.20 -7.66 1.30
CA PRO A 126 19.74 -7.38 -0.03
C PRO A 126 19.39 -8.45 -1.06
N GLU A 127 19.22 -9.71 -0.65
CA GLU A 127 18.83 -10.81 -1.54
C GLU A 127 17.36 -10.74 -2.00
N CYS A 128 16.57 -9.84 -1.44
CA CYS A 128 15.15 -9.69 -1.78
C CYS A 128 14.90 -8.85 -3.03
N THR A 129 15.92 -8.23 -3.59
CA THR A 129 15.80 -7.36 -4.77
C THR A 129 16.66 -7.84 -5.94
N VAL A 130 16.37 -7.37 -7.14
CA VAL A 130 17.18 -7.64 -8.34
C VAL A 130 18.25 -6.57 -8.56
N ASP A 131 18.05 -5.38 -8.04
CA ASP A 131 18.87 -4.18 -8.32
C ASP A 131 19.01 -3.24 -7.12
N GLY A 132 18.67 -3.70 -5.93
CA GLY A 132 18.64 -2.89 -4.70
C GLY A 132 17.31 -2.17 -4.47
N CYS A 133 16.38 -2.24 -5.42
CA CYS A 133 15.10 -1.54 -5.38
C CYS A 133 13.92 -2.49 -5.65
N HIS A 134 13.90 -3.12 -6.83
CA HIS A 134 12.77 -3.93 -7.26
C HIS A 134 12.78 -5.32 -6.64
N PRO A 135 11.70 -5.74 -5.95
CA PRO A 135 11.62 -7.07 -5.35
C PRO A 135 11.77 -8.19 -6.39
N ASN A 136 12.53 -9.20 -6.06
CA ASN A 136 12.58 -10.47 -6.77
C ASN A 136 11.58 -11.48 -6.17
N THR A 137 11.63 -12.73 -6.60
CA THR A 137 10.70 -13.78 -6.10
C THR A 137 10.77 -13.95 -4.58
N LEU A 138 11.95 -13.87 -3.98
CA LEU A 138 12.10 -13.95 -2.51
C LEU A 138 11.51 -12.72 -1.84
N GLY A 139 11.77 -11.52 -2.39
CA GLY A 139 11.22 -10.27 -1.89
C GLY A 139 9.69 -10.30 -1.90
N PHE A 140 9.08 -10.66 -3.02
CA PHE A 140 7.62 -10.78 -3.11
C PHE A 140 7.04 -11.84 -2.17
N LEU A 141 7.71 -12.98 -1.99
CA LEU A 141 7.28 -13.99 -1.02
C LEU A 141 7.25 -13.42 0.39
N ARG A 142 8.32 -12.76 0.82
CA ARG A 142 8.40 -12.16 2.16
C ARG A 142 7.37 -11.04 2.35
N MET A 143 7.18 -10.19 1.34
CA MET A 143 6.12 -9.18 1.37
C MET A 143 4.74 -9.84 1.56
N ALA A 144 4.46 -10.90 0.80
CA ALA A 144 3.20 -11.63 0.92
C ALA A 144 3.01 -12.24 2.32
N GLU A 145 4.05 -12.81 2.92
CA GLU A 145 4.01 -13.37 4.28
C GLU A 145 3.67 -12.32 5.36
N GLN A 146 4.08 -11.08 5.17
CA GLN A 146 3.78 -9.97 6.09
C GLN A 146 2.40 -9.34 5.82
N ILE A 147 2.06 -9.14 4.55
CA ILE A 147 0.84 -8.43 4.14
C ILE A 147 -0.39 -9.33 4.25
N TYR A 148 -0.29 -10.60 3.90
CA TYR A 148 -1.42 -11.52 3.83
C TYR A 148 -2.20 -11.64 5.15
N PRO A 149 -1.57 -11.81 6.34
CA PRO A 149 -2.29 -11.85 7.61
C PRO A 149 -3.08 -10.57 7.89
N VAL A 150 -2.53 -9.40 7.55
CA VAL A 150 -3.20 -8.11 7.70
C VAL A 150 -4.43 -8.04 6.80
N MET A 151 -4.29 -8.40 5.52
CA MET A 151 -5.42 -8.43 4.59
C MET A 151 -6.50 -9.43 5.01
N GLN A 152 -6.12 -10.58 5.57
CA GLN A 152 -7.09 -11.53 6.13
C GLN A 152 -7.90 -10.93 7.29
N GLU A 153 -7.26 -10.15 8.16
CA GLU A 153 -7.95 -9.45 9.24
C GLU A 153 -8.91 -8.39 8.69
N MET A 154 -8.44 -7.56 7.77
CA MET A 154 -9.24 -6.53 7.12
C MET A 154 -10.53 -7.08 6.49
N LEU A 155 -10.46 -8.24 5.89
CA LEU A 155 -11.56 -8.88 5.16
C LEU A 155 -12.52 -9.70 6.04
N LYS A 156 -12.24 -9.87 7.33
CA LYS A 156 -13.15 -10.57 8.26
C LYS A 156 -14.41 -9.76 8.58
N ASN A 157 -14.33 -8.46 8.40
CA ASN A 157 -15.37 -7.50 8.79
C ASN A 157 -16.06 -6.85 7.56
N VAL A 158 -15.93 -7.45 6.39
CA VAL A 158 -16.53 -7.01 5.11
C VAL A 158 -17.64 -7.95 4.68
#